data_29cc548877b0404f52e90728f9aff213
#
_entry.id   29cc548877b0404f52e90728f9aff213
#
_cell.length_a   1.000
_cell.length_b   1.000
_cell.length_c   1.000
_cell.angle_alpha   90.00
_cell.angle_beta   90.00
_cell.angle_gamma   90.00
#
_symmetry.space_group_name_H-M   'P 1'
#
loop_
_entity.id
_entity.type
_entity.pdbx_description
1 polymer ?
#
loop_
_entity_poly.entity_id
_entity_poly.type
_entity_poly.pdbx_seq_one_letter_code
_entity_poly.pdbx_strand_id
1 'polypeptide(L)'
;STHFDDPERGFSLNKDGPLDMRMNNLEGISAEKWINETPEEDMANIFFKYGEEKQSRKIAKLISIYRSEQRIESTLQLANLISSSIKSKSRIHPATKIFQAIRIEVNQEISAIEMMLDALDKILLPEARVAIISFHSLEDRIIKNYYSPKTLSYPKEIPINNTIDES
;
A
#
# COMPACT_ATOMS: atom_id res chain seq x y z
N SER A 1 -0.51 14.16 6.73
CA SER A 1 -1.24 14.59 5.53
C SER A 1 -2.70 14.84 5.91
N THR A 2 -3.22 16.01 5.62
CA THR A 2 -4.60 16.44 5.93
C THR A 2 -5.68 15.49 5.41
N HIS A 3 -5.41 14.78 4.30
CA HIS A 3 -6.35 13.82 3.72
C HIS A 3 -6.56 12.55 4.57
N PHE A 4 -5.54 12.11 5.30
CA PHE A 4 -5.67 10.91 6.16
C PHE A 4 -6.40 11.20 7.48
N ASP A 5 -6.44 12.47 7.88
CA ASP A 5 -7.10 12.91 9.12
C ASP A 5 -8.58 13.24 8.93
N ASP A 6 -9.00 13.42 7.67
CA ASP A 6 -10.37 13.73 7.29
C ASP A 6 -11.22 12.45 7.19
N PRO A 7 -12.23 12.25 8.06
CA PRO A 7 -13.10 11.07 8.02
C PRO A 7 -13.84 10.91 6.68
N GLU A 8 -14.23 12.02 6.03
CA GLU A 8 -14.96 12.01 4.76
C GLU A 8 -14.15 11.45 3.58
N ARG A 9 -12.84 11.30 3.78
CA ARG A 9 -11.94 10.72 2.77
C ARG A 9 -11.83 9.19 2.86
N GLY A 10 -12.34 8.57 3.91
CA GLY A 10 -12.42 7.12 4.06
C GLY A 10 -11.11 6.39 4.35
N PHE A 11 -10.08 7.06 4.87
CA PHE A 11 -8.81 6.44 5.22
C PHE A 11 -8.73 5.96 6.67
N SER A 12 -9.62 6.45 7.53
CA SER A 12 -9.54 6.22 8.98
C SER A 12 -10.10 4.86 9.38
N LEU A 13 -9.38 4.18 10.28
CA LEU A 13 -9.84 2.96 10.95
C LEU A 13 -10.66 3.25 12.22
N ASN A 14 -10.55 4.45 12.77
CA ASN A 14 -11.08 4.80 14.09
C ASN A 14 -12.22 5.82 14.03
N LYS A 15 -12.36 6.49 12.91
CA LYS A 15 -13.43 7.45 12.66
C LYS A 15 -14.27 6.94 11.51
N ASP A 16 -15.58 6.90 11.71
CA ASP A 16 -16.49 6.48 10.64
C ASP A 16 -16.59 7.54 9.56
N GLY A 17 -16.72 7.06 8.33
CA GLY A 17 -16.87 7.87 7.13
C GLY A 17 -17.12 7.01 5.92
N PRO A 18 -17.45 7.60 4.77
CA PRO A 18 -17.64 6.88 3.53
C PRO A 18 -16.37 6.12 3.15
N LEU A 19 -16.51 4.91 2.64
CA LEU A 19 -15.37 4.06 2.25
C LEU A 19 -14.85 4.48 0.86
N ASP A 20 -14.25 5.67 0.74
CA ASP A 20 -13.77 6.20 -0.54
C ASP A 20 -12.30 5.85 -0.82
N MET A 21 -11.36 6.28 0.00
CA MET A 21 -9.91 6.08 -0.09
C MET A 21 -9.23 6.61 -1.37
N ARG A 22 -9.90 7.30 -2.26
CA ARG A 22 -9.27 7.89 -3.45
C ARG A 22 -8.47 9.14 -3.08
N MET A 23 -7.26 9.28 -3.57
CA MET A 23 -6.48 10.52 -3.47
C MET A 23 -7.10 11.63 -4.34
N ASN A 24 -7.50 11.29 -5.57
CA ASN A 24 -8.32 12.13 -6.44
C ASN A 24 -9.75 11.55 -6.48
N ASN A 25 -10.71 12.20 -5.81
CA ASN A 25 -12.10 11.76 -5.77
C ASN A 25 -12.91 12.01 -7.03
N LEU A 26 -12.32 12.68 -8.02
CA LEU A 26 -12.94 12.94 -9.32
C LEU A 26 -12.72 11.78 -10.30
N GLU A 27 -11.78 10.86 -10.00
CA GLU A 27 -11.37 9.81 -10.91
C GLU A 27 -11.30 8.44 -10.19
N GLY A 28 -11.30 7.38 -10.98
CA GLY A 28 -11.16 6.02 -10.47
C GLY A 28 -12.39 5.50 -9.73
N ILE A 29 -12.26 4.33 -9.13
CA ILE A 29 -13.31 3.69 -8.34
C ILE A 29 -13.03 3.88 -6.85
N SER A 30 -14.09 4.11 -6.06
CA SER A 30 -13.97 4.19 -4.60
C SER A 30 -13.64 2.82 -4.00
N ALA A 31 -13.07 2.83 -2.80
CA ALA A 31 -12.85 1.60 -2.04
C ALA A 31 -14.16 0.87 -1.75
N GLU A 32 -15.26 1.59 -1.56
CA GLU A 32 -16.60 1.02 -1.44
C GLU A 32 -16.97 0.20 -2.67
N LYS A 33 -16.86 0.79 -3.86
CA LYS A 33 -17.16 0.08 -5.11
C LYS A 33 -16.22 -1.11 -5.28
N TRP A 34 -14.93 -0.91 -5.07
CA TRP A 34 -13.92 -1.96 -5.20
C TRP A 34 -14.20 -3.16 -4.29
N ILE A 35 -14.46 -2.93 -2.99
CA ILE A 35 -14.68 -4.01 -2.01
C ILE A 35 -15.99 -4.80 -2.28
N ASN A 36 -17.01 -4.14 -2.83
CA ASN A 36 -18.29 -4.76 -3.09
C ASN A 36 -18.35 -5.48 -4.44
N GLU A 37 -17.51 -5.12 -5.42
CA GLU A 37 -17.61 -5.65 -6.78
C GLU A 37 -16.44 -6.58 -7.17
N THR A 38 -15.27 -6.45 -6.52
CA THR A 38 -14.09 -7.26 -6.86
C THR A 38 -14.29 -8.74 -6.51
N PRO A 39 -13.92 -9.70 -7.38
CA PRO A 39 -13.96 -11.11 -7.08
C PRO A 39 -13.17 -11.49 -5.82
N GLU A 40 -13.61 -12.50 -5.08
CA GLU A 40 -12.98 -12.96 -3.84
C GLU A 40 -11.49 -13.28 -4.01
N GLU A 41 -11.14 -13.96 -5.09
CA GLU A 41 -9.75 -14.35 -5.38
C GLU A 41 -8.86 -13.14 -5.61
N ASP A 42 -9.35 -12.14 -6.35
CA ASP A 42 -8.62 -10.91 -6.63
C ASP A 42 -8.41 -10.09 -5.34
N MET A 43 -9.45 -9.98 -4.50
CA MET A 43 -9.31 -9.37 -3.17
C MET A 43 -8.24 -10.07 -2.34
N ALA A 44 -8.26 -11.41 -2.30
CA ALA A 44 -7.28 -12.18 -1.55
C ALA A 44 -5.85 -11.94 -2.04
N ASN A 45 -5.66 -11.87 -3.36
CA ASN A 45 -4.37 -11.59 -3.98
C ASN A 45 -3.85 -10.19 -3.65
N ILE A 46 -4.72 -9.18 -3.71
CA ILE A 46 -4.38 -7.79 -3.35
C ILE A 46 -4.06 -7.67 -1.87
N PHE A 47 -4.84 -8.28 -0.98
CA PHE A 47 -4.57 -8.27 0.47
C PHE A 47 -3.25 -8.94 0.82
N PHE A 48 -2.88 -10.01 0.10
CA PHE A 48 -1.60 -10.67 0.28
C PHE A 48 -0.46 -9.83 -0.29
N LYS A 49 -0.59 -9.35 -1.54
CA LYS A 49 0.47 -8.65 -2.27
C LYS A 49 0.79 -7.27 -1.69
N TYR A 50 -0.25 -6.47 -1.39
CA TYR A 50 -0.09 -5.09 -0.96
C TYR A 50 -0.24 -4.87 0.54
N GLY A 51 -1.02 -5.72 1.20
CA GLY A 51 -1.18 -5.69 2.66
C GLY A 51 -0.19 -6.59 3.41
N GLU A 52 0.49 -7.49 2.72
CA GLU A 52 1.31 -8.54 3.35
C GLU A 52 0.51 -9.33 4.41
N GLU A 53 -0.79 -9.55 4.13
CA GLU A 53 -1.69 -10.20 5.05
C GLU A 53 -1.73 -11.71 4.80
N LYS A 54 -1.25 -12.49 5.78
CA LYS A 54 -1.17 -13.95 5.68
C LYS A 54 -2.55 -14.62 5.67
N GLN A 55 -3.56 -13.99 6.28
CA GLN A 55 -4.93 -14.48 6.33
C GLN A 55 -5.81 -13.90 5.20
N SER A 56 -5.20 -13.42 4.12
CA SER A 56 -5.85 -12.71 3.01
C SER A 56 -7.06 -13.47 2.43
N ARG A 57 -6.93 -14.78 2.21
CA ARG A 57 -8.03 -15.62 1.70
C ARG A 57 -9.19 -15.72 2.68
N LYS A 58 -8.90 -15.85 3.97
CA LYS A 58 -9.94 -15.89 5.00
C LYS A 58 -10.71 -14.58 5.07
N ILE A 59 -10.00 -13.45 4.98
CA ILE A 59 -10.61 -12.12 5.01
C ILE A 59 -11.42 -11.87 3.75
N ALA A 60 -10.90 -12.18 2.58
CA ALA A 60 -11.61 -12.01 1.32
C ALA A 60 -12.93 -12.83 1.30
N LYS A 61 -12.88 -14.07 1.76
CA LYS A 61 -14.08 -14.91 1.91
C LYS A 61 -15.10 -14.32 2.88
N LEU A 62 -14.62 -13.81 4.04
CA LEU A 62 -15.49 -13.14 5.00
C LEU A 62 -16.22 -11.95 4.39
N ILE A 63 -15.46 -11.09 3.67
CA ILE A 63 -16.01 -9.92 3.00
C ILE A 63 -17.01 -10.34 1.92
N SER A 64 -16.68 -11.36 1.12
CA SER A 64 -17.57 -11.90 0.08
C SER A 64 -18.90 -12.41 0.65
N ILE A 65 -18.87 -13.12 1.76
CA ILE A 65 -20.08 -13.59 2.44
C ILE A 65 -20.89 -12.40 2.98
N TYR A 66 -20.23 -11.47 3.66
CA TYR A 66 -20.91 -10.32 4.25
C TYR A 66 -21.60 -9.45 3.19
N ARG A 67 -20.88 -9.10 2.11
CA ARG A 67 -21.41 -8.23 1.06
C ARG A 67 -22.54 -8.87 0.24
N SER A 68 -22.70 -10.21 0.27
CA SER A 68 -23.84 -10.86 -0.35
C SER A 68 -25.17 -10.61 0.37
N GLU A 69 -25.11 -10.23 1.65
CA GLU A 69 -26.26 -9.93 2.48
C GLU A 69 -26.43 -8.42 2.68
N GLN A 70 -25.32 -7.70 2.90
CA GLN A 70 -25.31 -6.28 3.19
C GLN A 70 -24.12 -5.59 2.55
N ARG A 71 -24.36 -4.53 1.78
CA ARG A 71 -23.31 -3.70 1.18
C ARG A 71 -22.41 -3.07 2.26
N ILE A 72 -21.12 -3.00 1.99
CA ILE A 72 -20.12 -2.36 2.86
C ILE A 72 -19.94 -0.93 2.37
N GLU A 73 -20.34 0.06 3.17
CA GLU A 73 -20.40 1.47 2.77
C GLU A 73 -19.49 2.37 3.60
N SER A 74 -19.13 1.94 4.84
CA SER A 74 -18.35 2.78 5.73
C SER A 74 -17.06 2.13 6.20
N THR A 75 -16.13 2.98 6.65
CA THR A 75 -14.83 2.57 7.17
C THR A 75 -14.95 1.71 8.41
N LEU A 76 -15.78 2.12 9.39
CA LEU A 76 -15.96 1.33 10.61
C LEU A 76 -16.69 0.01 10.36
N GLN A 77 -17.63 -0.05 9.42
CA GLN A 77 -18.28 -1.29 9.04
C GLN A 77 -17.26 -2.33 8.56
N LEU A 78 -16.35 -1.94 7.64
CA LEU A 78 -15.28 -2.82 7.16
C LEU A 78 -14.28 -3.17 8.27
N ALA A 79 -13.85 -2.19 9.06
CA ALA A 79 -12.88 -2.40 10.14
C ALA A 79 -13.42 -3.36 11.22
N ASN A 80 -14.67 -3.21 11.62
CA ASN A 80 -15.34 -4.07 12.59
C ASN A 80 -15.55 -5.49 12.04
N LEU A 81 -15.95 -5.62 10.79
CA LEU A 81 -16.09 -6.91 10.14
C LEU A 81 -14.78 -7.71 10.19
N ILE A 82 -13.67 -7.08 9.84
CA ILE A 82 -12.35 -7.73 9.87
C ILE A 82 -11.97 -8.08 11.31
N SER A 83 -12.11 -7.14 12.24
CA SER A 83 -11.71 -7.32 13.64
C SER A 83 -12.48 -8.42 14.37
N SER A 84 -13.75 -8.63 14.02
CA SER A 84 -14.58 -9.69 14.61
C SER A 84 -14.08 -11.09 14.26
N SER A 85 -13.36 -11.24 13.14
CA SER A 85 -12.97 -12.54 12.57
C SER A 85 -11.49 -12.87 12.74
N ILE A 86 -10.66 -11.86 13.06
CA ILE A 86 -9.22 -12.02 13.20
C ILE A 86 -8.77 -11.65 14.60
N LYS A 87 -8.33 -12.67 15.36
CA LYS A 87 -7.64 -12.44 16.62
C LYS A 87 -6.20 -12.02 16.33
N SER A 88 -5.91 -10.73 16.37
CA SER A 88 -4.53 -10.24 16.31
C SER A 88 -3.93 -10.21 17.71
N LYS A 89 -2.71 -10.77 17.85
CA LYS A 89 -1.87 -10.58 19.04
C LYS A 89 -1.03 -9.28 18.94
N SER A 90 -1.11 -8.58 17.82
CA SER A 90 -0.37 -7.34 17.55
C SER A 90 -1.06 -6.14 18.19
N ARG A 91 -0.27 -5.10 18.53
CA ARG A 91 -0.79 -3.78 18.91
C ARG A 91 -1.42 -3.02 17.74
N ILE A 92 -1.16 -3.48 16.51
CA ILE A 92 -1.68 -2.87 15.29
C ILE A 92 -3.10 -3.40 15.04
N HIS A 93 -4.02 -2.51 14.68
CA HIS A 93 -5.40 -2.86 14.37
C HIS A 93 -5.45 -3.92 13.25
N PRO A 94 -6.25 -4.99 13.38
CA PRO A 94 -6.29 -6.10 12.40
C PRO A 94 -6.59 -5.65 10.97
N ALA A 95 -7.40 -4.61 10.78
CA ALA A 95 -7.76 -4.09 9.48
C ALA A 95 -6.68 -3.20 8.83
N THR A 96 -5.62 -2.78 9.55
CA THR A 96 -4.61 -1.84 9.02
C THR A 96 -4.03 -2.30 7.68
N LYS A 97 -3.65 -3.57 7.60
CA LYS A 97 -3.06 -4.15 6.39
C LYS A 97 -4.04 -4.19 5.21
N ILE A 98 -5.30 -4.43 5.49
CA ILE A 98 -6.37 -4.50 4.49
C ILE A 98 -6.67 -3.09 3.96
N PHE A 99 -6.78 -2.10 4.84
CA PHE A 99 -6.96 -0.71 4.44
C PHE A 99 -5.78 -0.21 3.59
N GLN A 100 -4.55 -0.54 3.99
CA GLN A 100 -3.35 -0.26 3.18
C GLN A 100 -3.45 -0.90 1.79
N ALA A 101 -3.83 -2.18 1.72
CA ALA A 101 -3.92 -2.89 0.44
C ALA A 101 -4.97 -2.28 -0.49
N ILE A 102 -6.16 -1.95 0.05
CA ILE A 102 -7.22 -1.30 -0.72
C ILE A 102 -6.78 0.08 -1.19
N ARG A 103 -6.16 0.88 -0.32
CA ARG A 103 -5.65 2.21 -0.67
C ARG A 103 -4.65 2.15 -1.82
N ILE A 104 -3.68 1.26 -1.73
CA ILE A 104 -2.65 1.07 -2.77
C ILE A 104 -3.30 0.70 -4.10
N GLU A 105 -4.27 -0.20 -4.08
CA GLU A 105 -4.97 -0.67 -5.28
C GLU A 105 -5.83 0.43 -5.90
N VAL A 106 -6.70 1.05 -5.12
CA VAL A 106 -7.63 2.09 -5.59
C VAL A 106 -6.89 3.31 -6.18
N ASN A 107 -5.73 3.66 -5.62
CA ASN A 107 -4.93 4.78 -6.08
C ASN A 107 -3.82 4.40 -7.06
N GLN A 108 -3.71 3.11 -7.43
CA GLN A 108 -2.66 2.64 -8.34
C GLN A 108 -1.24 3.05 -7.90
N GLU A 109 -0.99 3.05 -6.56
CA GLU A 109 0.23 3.62 -5.98
C GLU A 109 1.49 2.91 -6.51
N ILE A 110 1.43 1.60 -6.72
CA ILE A 110 2.57 0.82 -7.22
C ILE A 110 2.89 1.17 -8.66
N SER A 111 1.88 1.23 -9.53
CA SER A 111 2.07 1.62 -10.93
C SER A 111 2.63 3.03 -11.06
N ALA A 112 2.21 3.96 -10.19
CA ALA A 112 2.75 5.31 -10.15
C ALA A 112 4.25 5.33 -9.79
N ILE A 113 4.67 4.50 -8.82
CA ILE A 113 6.09 4.35 -8.45
C ILE A 113 6.89 3.77 -9.62
N GLU A 114 6.41 2.71 -10.25
CA GLU A 114 7.07 2.09 -11.40
C GLU A 114 7.23 3.08 -12.57
N MET A 115 6.18 3.81 -12.91
CA MET A 115 6.23 4.86 -13.93
C MET A 115 7.22 5.99 -13.57
N MET A 116 7.27 6.40 -12.31
CA MET A 116 8.24 7.39 -11.83
C MET A 116 9.68 6.89 -11.99
N LEU A 117 9.96 5.65 -11.61
CA LEU A 117 11.28 5.04 -11.71
C LEU A 117 11.74 4.95 -13.17
N ASP A 118 10.86 4.52 -14.06
CA ASP A 118 11.13 4.46 -15.50
C ASP A 118 11.35 5.85 -16.14
N ALA A 119 10.65 6.87 -15.64
CA ALA A 119 10.84 8.24 -16.08
C ALA A 119 12.19 8.79 -15.59
N LEU A 120 12.57 8.52 -14.34
CA LEU A 120 13.85 8.95 -13.78
C LEU A 120 15.03 8.42 -14.59
N ASP A 121 15.00 7.16 -14.99
CA ASP A 121 16.07 6.57 -15.81
C ASP A 121 16.29 7.28 -17.17
N LYS A 122 15.24 7.91 -17.70
CA LYS A 122 15.31 8.62 -18.99
C LYS A 122 15.83 10.05 -18.88
N ILE A 123 15.66 10.67 -17.71
CA ILE A 123 15.99 12.10 -17.52
C ILE A 123 17.24 12.33 -16.68
N LEU A 124 17.70 11.34 -15.94
CA LEU A 124 18.89 11.46 -15.12
C LEU A 124 20.16 11.53 -15.96
N LEU A 125 20.98 12.54 -15.68
CA LEU A 125 22.32 12.63 -16.25
C LEU A 125 23.28 11.66 -15.53
N PRO A 126 24.41 11.29 -16.15
CA PRO A 126 25.48 10.55 -15.47
C PRO A 126 25.86 11.24 -14.16
N GLU A 127 26.10 10.46 -13.12
CA GLU A 127 26.46 10.92 -11.76
C GLU A 127 25.35 11.69 -11.01
N ALA A 128 24.14 11.81 -11.55
CA ALA A 128 23.02 12.38 -10.83
C ALA A 128 22.69 11.54 -9.57
N ARG A 129 22.28 12.23 -8.51
CA ARG A 129 21.85 11.59 -7.27
C ARG A 129 20.34 11.74 -7.11
N VAL A 130 19.68 10.64 -6.76
CA VAL A 130 18.24 10.62 -6.47
C VAL A 130 18.02 10.19 -5.03
N ALA A 131 17.18 10.93 -4.31
CA ALA A 131 16.71 10.56 -2.99
C ALA A 131 15.21 10.30 -3.05
N ILE A 132 14.76 9.12 -2.65
CA ILE A 132 13.36 8.73 -2.62
C ILE A 132 12.99 8.38 -1.18
N ILE A 133 11.91 8.98 -0.68
CA ILE A 133 11.38 8.67 0.65
C ILE A 133 10.21 7.70 0.46
N SER A 134 10.31 6.54 1.08
CA SER A 134 9.25 5.54 1.13
C SER A 134 8.58 5.53 2.51
N PHE A 135 7.28 5.30 2.56
CA PHE A 135 6.49 5.32 3.79
C PHE A 135 6.16 3.92 4.32
N HIS A 136 6.34 2.88 3.50
CA HIS A 136 6.13 1.49 3.91
C HIS A 136 7.06 0.51 3.18
N SER A 137 7.16 -0.71 3.74
CA SER A 137 8.09 -1.76 3.29
C SER A 137 7.92 -2.17 1.82
N LEU A 138 6.71 -2.11 1.29
CA LEU A 138 6.44 -2.49 -0.10
C LEU A 138 7.04 -1.49 -1.08
N GLU A 139 6.86 -0.18 -0.84
CA GLU A 139 7.48 0.88 -1.66
C GLU A 139 9.01 0.76 -1.63
N ASP A 140 9.59 0.65 -0.43
CA ASP A 140 11.03 0.49 -0.25
C ASP A 140 11.57 -0.72 -1.03
N ARG A 141 10.87 -1.85 -0.97
CA ARG A 141 11.25 -3.07 -1.69
C ARG A 141 11.20 -2.90 -3.20
N ILE A 142 10.18 -2.23 -3.74
CA ILE A 142 10.05 -1.98 -5.18
C ILE A 142 11.20 -1.10 -5.66
N ILE A 143 11.47 0.00 -4.97
CA ILE A 143 12.56 0.93 -5.29
C ILE A 143 13.92 0.21 -5.24
N LYS A 144 14.19 -0.54 -4.19
CA LYS A 144 15.42 -1.32 -4.04
C LYS A 144 15.58 -2.38 -5.14
N ASN A 145 14.52 -3.11 -5.45
CA ASN A 145 14.55 -4.13 -6.50
C ASN A 145 14.76 -3.52 -7.89
N TYR A 146 14.21 -2.34 -8.15
CA TYR A 146 14.38 -1.64 -9.41
C TYR A 146 15.85 -1.26 -9.67
N TYR A 147 16.56 -0.79 -8.64
CA TYR A 147 17.97 -0.40 -8.75
C TYR A 147 18.96 -1.53 -8.43
N SER A 148 18.54 -2.59 -7.76
CA SER A 148 19.42 -3.68 -7.33
C SER A 148 20.20 -4.37 -8.49
N PRO A 149 19.61 -4.64 -9.65
CA PRO A 149 20.36 -5.18 -10.79
C PRO A 149 21.21 -4.13 -11.50
N LYS A 150 20.95 -2.85 -11.26
CA LYS A 150 21.65 -1.71 -11.84
C LYS A 150 22.82 -1.22 -10.98
N THR A 151 22.97 -1.69 -9.77
CA THR A 151 24.20 -1.49 -9.01
C THR A 151 25.29 -2.23 -9.73
N LEU A 152 26.04 -1.48 -10.54
CA LEU A 152 27.28 -1.93 -11.15
C LEU A 152 28.10 -2.62 -10.05
N SER A 153 28.54 -3.85 -10.30
CA SER A 153 29.54 -4.48 -9.47
C SER A 153 30.75 -3.54 -9.51
N TYR A 154 30.91 -2.74 -8.45
CA TYR A 154 32.16 -1.99 -8.28
C TYR A 154 33.29 -3.02 -8.35
N PRO A 155 34.34 -2.77 -9.15
CA PRO A 155 35.52 -3.61 -9.12
C PRO A 155 35.93 -3.73 -7.65
N LYS A 156 36.21 -4.95 -7.17
CA LYS A 156 36.61 -5.23 -5.78
C LYS A 156 37.87 -4.49 -5.32
N GLU A 157 38.45 -3.69 -6.19
CA GLU A 157 39.72 -2.98 -6.03
C GLU A 157 39.58 -1.49 -5.67
N ILE A 158 38.36 -0.95 -5.52
CA ILE A 158 38.21 0.43 -5.03
C ILE A 158 38.16 0.37 -3.50
N PRO A 159 39.21 0.79 -2.80
CA PRO A 159 39.18 0.89 -1.34
C PRO A 159 38.14 1.95 -0.95
N ILE A 160 37.13 1.54 -0.21
CA ILE A 160 36.22 2.49 0.44
C ILE A 160 37.00 3.15 1.55
N ASN A 161 37.55 4.35 1.32
CA ASN A 161 38.12 5.16 2.37
C ASN A 161 36.99 5.62 3.30
N ASN A 162 36.81 4.89 4.38
CA ASN A 162 36.00 5.28 5.53
C ASN A 162 36.80 6.22 6.46
N THR A 163 37.38 7.25 5.93
CA THR A 163 37.90 8.35 6.77
C THR A 163 36.80 9.39 6.88
N ILE A 164 35.93 9.20 7.86
CA ILE A 164 35.24 10.33 8.48
C ILE A 164 36.33 11.03 9.31
N ASP A 165 36.84 12.14 8.82
CA ASP A 165 37.66 13.04 9.63
C ASP A 165 36.76 13.61 10.73
N GLU A 166 36.97 13.14 11.95
CA GLU A 166 36.56 13.84 13.16
C GLU A 166 37.50 15.02 13.38
N SER A 167 37.05 16.24 13.09
CA SER A 167 37.64 17.46 13.62
C SER A 167 36.60 18.56 13.74
#